data_a17fbe5ad5f89476ce1d87c93e2188fb
#
_entry.id   a17fbe5ad5f89476ce1d87c93e2188fb
#
_cell.length_a   1.000
_cell.length_b   1.000
_cell.length_c   1.000
_cell.angle_alpha   90.00
_cell.angle_beta   90.00
_cell.angle_gamma   90.00
#
_symmetry.space_group_name_H-M   'P 1'
#
loop_
_entity.id
_entity.type
_entity.pdbx_description
1 polymer ?
#
loop_
_entity_poly.entity_id
_entity_poly.type
_entity_poly.pdbx_seq_one_letter_code
_entity_poly.pdbx_strand_id
1 'polypeptide(L)'
;KFKRKNCTVNCPDYSKFRCKRRDRTPGACNGCEKLKSCRFDKYLYKPTIAYEEYRSELVESRTGINLTSSEAVELGNTIKPLILKGHSPYQIIAAHPELGISEKTLYNYIEQGVFECVGIANIDLRIKVKRKMTAKKKTIYKKRQDRKFLVGRLYTDYQSYVESEEITHILQMDTVYNDISNGPFIQTFKFIKYGLLFAVYHDTKTAADMVDGLAVLDSILGKSLFEQEAHITLTDRGGEFTDAEHMEKRDDGTRRTRVFYCDPMQSGQKGSLENMHRELRYILPNEVDLRSIGLTDQTSLNVAISHINSSAKEHRMENPHLSYVSSCVRN
;
A
#
# COMPACT_ATOMS: atom_id res chain seq x y z
N LYS A 1 49.70 -1.14 -66.59
CA LYS A 1 50.27 -0.42 -65.42
C LYS A 1 49.09 0.07 -64.59
N PHE A 2 48.72 -0.57 -63.49
CA PHE A 2 47.75 -0.06 -62.56
C PHE A 2 48.30 1.22 -61.89
N LYS A 3 47.56 2.31 -62.00
CA LYS A 3 47.92 3.53 -61.26
C LYS A 3 47.78 3.24 -59.79
N ARG A 4 48.88 3.27 -59.02
CA ARG A 4 48.94 2.97 -57.56
C ARG A 4 47.92 3.66 -56.70
N LYS A 5 47.30 4.75 -57.18
CA LYS A 5 46.28 5.51 -56.43
C LYS A 5 44.89 4.85 -56.29
N ASN A 6 44.57 3.85 -57.10
CA ASN A 6 43.23 3.25 -57.11
C ASN A 6 43.16 1.79 -56.60
N CYS A 7 44.33 1.18 -56.23
CA CYS A 7 44.37 -0.20 -55.76
C CYS A 7 43.64 -0.40 -54.42
N THR A 8 43.57 0.62 -53.55
CA THR A 8 42.90 0.54 -52.26
C THR A 8 41.39 0.65 -52.36
N VAL A 9 40.85 1.08 -53.51
CA VAL A 9 39.40 1.27 -53.72
C VAL A 9 38.85 0.25 -54.67
N ASN A 10 39.59 -0.15 -55.68
CA ASN A 10 39.09 -0.92 -56.82
C ASN A 10 39.57 -2.39 -56.87
N CYS A 11 40.42 -2.81 -55.92
CA CYS A 11 40.89 -4.19 -55.87
C CYS A 11 40.00 -5.01 -54.93
N PRO A 12 39.28 -6.07 -55.43
CA PRO A 12 38.40 -6.89 -54.58
C PRO A 12 39.18 -7.67 -53.51
N ASP A 13 40.46 -7.95 -53.75
CA ASP A 13 41.32 -8.71 -52.83
C ASP A 13 42.09 -7.79 -51.85
N TYR A 14 41.81 -6.48 -51.85
CA TYR A 14 42.49 -5.55 -50.96
C TYR A 14 41.96 -5.72 -49.53
N SER A 15 42.82 -6.24 -48.66
CA SER A 15 42.60 -6.20 -47.21
C SER A 15 43.46 -5.11 -46.56
N LYS A 16 42.84 -4.21 -45.79
CA LYS A 16 43.58 -3.15 -45.07
C LYS A 16 44.56 -3.79 -44.08
N PHE A 17 45.84 -3.51 -44.26
CA PHE A 17 46.86 -4.05 -43.37
C PHE A 17 46.64 -3.49 -41.94
N ARG A 18 46.57 -4.37 -40.98
CA ARG A 18 46.35 -3.98 -39.57
C ARG A 18 47.50 -4.47 -38.69
N CYS A 19 47.62 -3.85 -37.51
CA CYS A 19 48.67 -4.17 -36.55
C CYS A 19 48.39 -5.56 -35.94
N LYS A 20 49.36 -6.50 -35.99
CA LYS A 20 49.25 -7.86 -35.40
C LYS A 20 48.94 -7.87 -33.88
N ARG A 21 49.21 -6.77 -33.16
CA ARG A 21 48.85 -6.61 -31.73
C ARG A 21 47.33 -6.72 -31.53
N ARG A 22 46.53 -6.31 -32.50
CA ARG A 22 45.08 -6.38 -32.44
C ARG A 22 44.55 -7.80 -32.52
N ASP A 23 45.33 -8.73 -33.03
CA ASP A 23 44.96 -10.17 -33.14
C ASP A 23 45.27 -10.91 -31.82
N ARG A 24 45.87 -10.23 -30.83
CA ARG A 24 46.17 -10.81 -29.51
C ARG A 24 45.31 -10.16 -28.43
N THR A 25 44.94 -10.92 -27.44
CA THR A 25 44.24 -10.41 -26.26
C THR A 25 45.12 -9.38 -25.50
N PRO A 26 44.65 -8.19 -25.13
CA PRO A 26 43.26 -7.70 -25.19
C PRO A 26 42.84 -6.97 -26.46
N GLY A 27 43.59 -7.05 -27.55
CA GLY A 27 43.25 -6.42 -28.83
C GLY A 27 43.37 -4.89 -28.88
N ALA A 28 43.83 -4.27 -27.82
CA ALA A 28 43.91 -2.84 -27.63
C ALA A 28 45.37 -2.32 -27.69
N CYS A 29 45.49 -1.05 -27.98
CA CYS A 29 46.80 -0.38 -28.01
C CYS A 29 47.29 0.15 -26.65
N ASN A 30 46.50 -0.08 -25.60
CA ASN A 30 46.88 0.26 -24.22
C ASN A 30 48.20 -0.45 -23.86
N GLY A 31 49.16 0.29 -23.28
CA GLY A 31 50.45 -0.25 -22.93
C GLY A 31 51.34 -0.67 -24.13
N CYS A 32 51.06 -0.17 -25.34
CA CYS A 32 51.93 -0.40 -26.50
C CYS A 32 53.10 0.58 -26.49
N GLU A 33 54.32 0.09 -26.42
CA GLU A 33 55.53 0.92 -26.42
C GLU A 33 55.65 1.82 -27.67
N LYS A 34 55.13 1.32 -28.81
CA LYS A 34 55.12 2.05 -30.09
C LYS A 34 53.90 2.93 -30.29
N LEU A 35 53.08 3.17 -29.25
CA LEU A 35 51.83 3.91 -29.40
C LEU A 35 51.99 5.28 -30.02
N LYS A 36 53.05 6.02 -29.62
CA LYS A 36 53.32 7.39 -30.11
C LYS A 36 53.79 7.41 -31.57
N SER A 37 54.60 6.45 -32.01
CA SER A 37 55.17 6.36 -33.34
C SER A 37 54.39 5.49 -34.34
N CYS A 38 53.34 4.84 -33.86
CA CYS A 38 52.53 3.90 -34.68
C CYS A 38 51.72 4.66 -35.75
N ARG A 39 51.80 4.17 -36.99
CA ARG A 39 51.05 4.69 -38.15
C ARG A 39 49.74 3.97 -38.43
N PHE A 40 49.42 2.89 -37.66
CA PHE A 40 48.16 2.22 -37.75
C PHE A 40 47.08 2.91 -36.95
N ASP A 41 45.82 2.61 -37.29
CA ASP A 41 44.67 3.04 -36.49
C ASP A 41 44.84 2.55 -35.06
N LYS A 42 44.69 3.49 -34.10
CA LYS A 42 44.89 3.22 -32.67
C LYS A 42 43.56 2.87 -32.02
N TYR A 43 43.55 1.75 -31.30
CA TYR A 43 42.38 1.28 -30.56
C TYR A 43 42.73 1.27 -29.09
N LEU A 44 42.17 2.22 -28.37
CA LEU A 44 42.38 2.37 -26.92
C LEU A 44 41.14 1.87 -26.18
N TYR A 45 41.37 0.96 -25.28
CA TYR A 45 40.32 0.56 -24.33
C TYR A 45 40.15 1.67 -23.29
N LYS A 46 38.94 2.21 -23.16
CA LYS A 46 38.52 3.15 -22.12
C LYS A 46 37.51 2.50 -21.24
N PRO A 47 37.82 2.22 -19.96
CA PRO A 47 36.92 1.53 -19.04
C PRO A 47 35.55 2.22 -18.89
N THR A 48 35.52 3.55 -18.88
CA THR A 48 34.29 4.32 -18.77
C THR A 48 33.36 4.09 -19.96
N ILE A 49 33.87 4.16 -21.18
CA ILE A 49 33.06 3.92 -22.38
C ILE A 49 32.57 2.48 -22.43
N ALA A 50 33.45 1.52 -22.16
CA ALA A 50 33.07 0.11 -22.12
C ALA A 50 32.01 -0.19 -21.05
N TYR A 51 32.07 0.49 -19.90
CA TYR A 51 31.06 0.36 -18.86
C TYR A 51 29.73 1.00 -19.27
N GLU A 52 29.77 2.18 -19.91
CA GLU A 52 28.57 2.84 -20.41
C GLU A 52 27.88 2.03 -21.50
N GLU A 53 28.64 1.46 -22.46
CA GLU A 53 28.12 0.56 -23.49
C GLU A 53 27.48 -0.69 -22.84
N TYR A 54 28.18 -1.32 -21.91
CA TYR A 54 27.65 -2.48 -21.18
C TYR A 54 26.36 -2.12 -20.42
N ARG A 55 26.33 -0.98 -19.77
CA ARG A 55 25.13 -0.51 -19.06
C ARG A 55 23.99 -0.23 -20.02
N SER A 56 24.27 0.38 -21.18
CA SER A 56 23.27 0.66 -22.21
C SER A 56 22.67 -0.64 -22.74
N GLU A 57 23.49 -1.60 -23.14
CA GLU A 57 23.04 -2.92 -23.61
C GLU A 57 22.20 -3.65 -22.53
N LEU A 58 22.63 -3.58 -21.27
CA LEU A 58 21.93 -4.23 -20.18
C LEU A 58 20.57 -3.58 -19.89
N VAL A 59 20.44 -2.27 -20.08
CA VAL A 59 19.17 -1.54 -19.96
C VAL A 59 18.29 -1.84 -21.18
N GLU A 60 18.83 -1.72 -22.39
CA GLU A 60 18.10 -1.91 -23.64
C GLU A 60 17.57 -3.34 -23.79
N SER A 61 18.34 -4.34 -23.38
CA SER A 61 17.90 -5.75 -23.38
C SER A 61 16.75 -6.04 -22.42
N ARG A 62 16.54 -5.17 -21.45
CA ARG A 62 15.46 -5.28 -20.44
C ARG A 62 14.34 -4.28 -20.67
N THR A 63 14.51 -3.32 -21.59
CA THR A 63 13.46 -2.38 -22.00
C THR A 63 12.53 -3.04 -22.99
N GLY A 64 11.25 -2.73 -22.84
CA GLY A 64 10.22 -3.22 -23.74
C GLY A 64 9.16 -4.02 -23.02
N ILE A 65 8.10 -4.30 -23.73
CA ILE A 65 6.92 -4.99 -23.26
C ILE A 65 7.01 -6.41 -23.77
N ASN A 66 7.02 -7.40 -22.87
CA ASN A 66 7.05 -8.82 -23.23
C ASN A 66 5.62 -9.32 -23.55
N LEU A 67 4.90 -8.56 -24.37
CA LEU A 67 3.55 -8.88 -24.86
C LEU A 67 3.44 -8.49 -26.31
N THR A 68 2.77 -9.30 -27.09
CA THR A 68 2.29 -8.90 -28.42
C THR A 68 1.09 -7.97 -28.29
N SER A 69 0.76 -7.24 -29.35
CA SER A 69 -0.39 -6.34 -29.34
C SER A 69 -1.71 -7.07 -29.06
N SER A 70 -1.87 -8.30 -29.53
CA SER A 70 -3.06 -9.12 -29.27
C SER A 70 -3.15 -9.55 -27.81
N GLU A 71 -2.04 -10.01 -27.22
CA GLU A 71 -1.97 -10.38 -25.80
C GLU A 71 -2.20 -9.17 -24.88
N ALA A 72 -1.70 -7.98 -25.25
CA ALA A 72 -1.95 -6.75 -24.52
C ALA A 72 -3.44 -6.37 -24.51
N VAL A 73 -4.14 -6.52 -25.65
CA VAL A 73 -5.59 -6.27 -25.74
C VAL A 73 -6.39 -7.29 -24.92
N GLU A 74 -6.03 -8.57 -24.99
CA GLU A 74 -6.70 -9.62 -24.22
C GLU A 74 -6.53 -9.43 -22.73
N LEU A 75 -5.29 -9.21 -22.27
CA LEU A 75 -4.97 -8.89 -20.88
C LEU A 75 -5.71 -7.63 -20.43
N GLY A 76 -5.67 -6.57 -21.25
CA GLY A 76 -6.36 -5.31 -20.97
C GLY A 76 -7.87 -5.49 -20.81
N ASN A 77 -8.52 -6.27 -21.66
CA ASN A 77 -9.94 -6.57 -21.55
C ASN A 77 -10.29 -7.36 -20.28
N THR A 78 -9.42 -8.23 -19.83
CA THR A 78 -9.58 -9.00 -18.60
C THR A 78 -9.48 -8.11 -17.36
N ILE A 79 -8.49 -7.22 -17.32
CA ILE A 79 -8.23 -6.38 -16.13
C ILE A 79 -9.12 -5.14 -16.07
N LYS A 80 -9.62 -4.62 -17.21
CA LYS A 80 -10.42 -3.40 -17.28
C LYS A 80 -11.62 -3.39 -16.34
N PRO A 81 -12.51 -4.38 -16.33
CA PRO A 81 -13.67 -4.38 -15.43
C PRO A 81 -13.27 -4.40 -13.96
N LEU A 82 -12.13 -5.00 -13.62
CA LEU A 82 -11.61 -5.07 -12.25
C LEU A 82 -11.06 -3.71 -11.80
N ILE A 83 -10.29 -3.04 -12.66
CA ILE A 83 -9.78 -1.68 -12.39
C ILE A 83 -10.94 -0.69 -12.22
N LEU A 84 -11.95 -0.75 -13.09
CA LEU A 84 -13.13 0.13 -13.02
C LEU A 84 -13.96 -0.12 -11.75
N LYS A 85 -13.96 -1.34 -11.22
CA LYS A 85 -14.53 -1.67 -9.90
C LYS A 85 -13.67 -1.19 -8.73
N GLY A 86 -12.51 -0.59 -8.99
CA GLY A 86 -11.62 -0.06 -7.96
C GLY A 86 -10.66 -1.07 -7.33
N HIS A 87 -10.44 -2.23 -7.96
CA HIS A 87 -9.41 -3.16 -7.51
C HIS A 87 -8.01 -2.61 -7.78
N SER A 88 -7.10 -2.79 -6.80
CA SER A 88 -5.69 -2.47 -7.00
C SER A 88 -5.01 -3.55 -7.86
N PRO A 89 -3.88 -3.23 -8.56
CA PRO A 89 -3.08 -4.23 -9.25
C PRO A 89 -2.72 -5.45 -8.40
N TYR A 90 -2.39 -5.23 -7.12
CA TYR A 90 -2.16 -6.33 -6.17
C TYR A 90 -3.39 -7.24 -6.04
N GLN A 91 -4.58 -6.66 -5.83
CA GLN A 91 -5.82 -7.43 -5.68
C GLN A 91 -6.18 -8.21 -6.95
N ILE A 92 -5.91 -7.61 -8.12
CA ILE A 92 -6.13 -8.27 -9.42
C ILE A 92 -5.22 -9.48 -9.57
N ILE A 93 -3.92 -9.32 -9.33
CA ILE A 93 -2.95 -10.42 -9.47
C ILE A 93 -3.19 -11.52 -8.42
N ALA A 94 -3.54 -11.14 -7.19
CA ALA A 94 -3.84 -12.10 -6.12
C ALA A 94 -5.10 -12.93 -6.41
N ALA A 95 -6.11 -12.33 -7.06
CA ALA A 95 -7.34 -13.02 -7.45
C ALA A 95 -7.20 -13.80 -8.76
N HIS A 96 -6.25 -13.44 -9.62
CA HIS A 96 -6.04 -13.98 -10.96
C HIS A 96 -4.57 -14.39 -11.19
N PRO A 97 -4.05 -15.40 -10.44
CA PRO A 97 -2.66 -15.85 -10.60
C PRO A 97 -2.36 -16.42 -12.00
N GLU A 98 -3.40 -16.83 -12.73
CA GLU A 98 -3.33 -17.31 -14.12
C GLU A 98 -2.80 -16.25 -15.12
N LEU A 99 -2.84 -14.95 -14.76
CA LEU A 99 -2.32 -13.88 -15.61
C LEU A 99 -0.79 -13.95 -15.77
N GLY A 100 -0.08 -14.64 -14.88
CA GLY A 100 1.36 -14.92 -15.01
C GLY A 100 2.27 -13.69 -14.95
N ILE A 101 1.76 -12.54 -14.52
CA ILE A 101 2.52 -11.29 -14.40
C ILE A 101 2.61 -10.83 -12.95
N SER A 102 3.67 -10.09 -12.62
CA SER A 102 3.80 -9.50 -11.29
C SER A 102 3.00 -8.21 -11.13
N GLU A 103 2.66 -7.84 -9.90
CA GLU A 103 2.04 -6.56 -9.57
C GLU A 103 2.83 -5.38 -10.16
N LYS A 104 4.15 -5.39 -9.99
CA LYS A 104 5.05 -4.36 -10.52
C LYS A 104 5.00 -4.30 -12.04
N THR A 105 4.92 -5.45 -12.71
CA THR A 105 4.78 -5.50 -14.17
C THR A 105 3.48 -4.87 -14.62
N LEU A 106 2.37 -5.15 -13.92
CA LEU A 106 1.07 -4.56 -14.22
C LEU A 106 1.07 -3.05 -14.05
N TYR A 107 1.68 -2.52 -12.97
CA TYR A 107 1.85 -1.08 -12.81
C TYR A 107 2.68 -0.45 -13.94
N ASN A 108 3.80 -1.07 -14.31
CA ASN A 108 4.66 -0.58 -15.40
C ASN A 108 3.92 -0.55 -16.75
N TYR A 109 3.12 -1.57 -17.05
CA TYR A 109 2.35 -1.63 -18.30
C TYR A 109 1.28 -0.53 -18.36
N ILE A 110 0.59 -0.26 -17.23
CA ILE A 110 -0.39 0.83 -17.16
C ILE A 110 0.33 2.19 -17.30
N GLU A 111 1.47 2.38 -16.63
CA GLU A 111 2.24 3.63 -16.71
C GLU A 111 2.80 3.87 -18.10
N GLN A 112 3.21 2.84 -18.81
CA GLN A 112 3.72 2.90 -20.18
C GLN A 112 2.61 3.01 -21.23
N GLY A 113 1.34 3.03 -20.82
CA GLY A 113 0.20 3.17 -21.74
C GLY A 113 -0.11 1.93 -22.58
N VAL A 114 0.37 0.74 -22.19
CA VAL A 114 0.14 -0.52 -22.93
C VAL A 114 -1.34 -0.81 -23.14
N PHE A 115 -2.17 -0.39 -22.19
CA PHE A 115 -3.61 -0.64 -22.18
C PHE A 115 -4.45 0.56 -22.61
N GLU A 116 -3.85 1.62 -23.17
CA GLU A 116 -4.60 2.76 -23.73
C GLU A 116 -5.55 2.34 -24.86
N CYS A 117 -5.15 1.34 -25.64
CA CYS A 117 -5.97 0.77 -26.70
C CYS A 117 -7.31 0.20 -26.21
N VAL A 118 -7.36 -0.26 -24.96
CA VAL A 118 -8.60 -0.72 -24.30
C VAL A 118 -9.19 0.33 -23.36
N GLY A 119 -8.59 1.52 -23.29
CA GLY A 119 -9.06 2.66 -22.50
C GLY A 119 -8.77 2.52 -21.02
N ILE A 120 -7.63 1.98 -20.64
CA ILE A 120 -7.10 2.00 -19.28
C ILE A 120 -5.91 2.94 -19.25
N ALA A 121 -5.92 3.88 -18.32
CA ALA A 121 -4.85 4.82 -18.07
C ALA A 121 -4.48 4.85 -16.58
N ASN A 122 -3.36 5.48 -16.28
CA ASN A 122 -2.87 5.59 -14.89
C ASN A 122 -3.85 6.30 -13.95
N ILE A 123 -4.72 7.15 -14.50
CA ILE A 123 -5.77 7.86 -13.74
C ILE A 123 -6.87 6.92 -13.23
N ASP A 124 -7.04 5.74 -13.82
CA ASP A 124 -8.06 4.75 -13.42
C ASP A 124 -7.62 3.92 -12.21
N LEU A 125 -6.34 4.01 -11.85
CA LEU A 125 -5.83 3.34 -10.66
C LEU A 125 -6.39 3.96 -9.38
N ARG A 126 -6.58 3.13 -8.35
CA ARG A 126 -7.20 3.45 -7.06
C ARG A 126 -6.56 4.65 -6.35
N ILE A 127 -5.24 4.79 -6.42
CA ILE A 127 -4.52 5.94 -5.86
C ILE A 127 -4.21 6.91 -6.99
N LYS A 128 -5.16 7.78 -7.29
CA LYS A 128 -4.91 8.94 -8.16
C LYS A 128 -3.92 9.86 -7.46
N VAL A 129 -2.89 10.30 -8.18
CA VAL A 129 -1.91 11.26 -7.64
C VAL A 129 -2.60 12.62 -7.47
N LYS A 130 -3.46 12.74 -6.49
CA LYS A 130 -3.94 14.04 -5.98
C LYS A 130 -2.89 14.59 -5.02
N ARG A 131 -1.83 15.19 -5.55
CA ARG A 131 -1.03 16.14 -4.76
C ARG A 131 -1.84 17.42 -4.58
N LYS A 132 -2.89 17.38 -3.76
CA LYS A 132 -3.37 18.60 -3.12
C LYS A 132 -2.31 18.98 -2.10
N MET A 133 -1.55 20.04 -2.39
CA MET A 133 -0.81 20.76 -1.36
C MET A 133 -1.85 21.47 -0.48
N THR A 134 -2.41 20.75 0.48
CA THR A 134 -3.23 21.35 1.51
C THR A 134 -2.32 22.11 2.45
N ALA A 135 -2.47 23.43 2.49
CA ALA A 135 -1.85 24.24 3.53
C ALA A 135 -2.22 23.63 4.90
N LYS A 136 -1.20 23.26 5.69
CA LYS A 136 -1.41 22.70 7.03
C LYS A 136 -2.18 23.73 7.85
N LYS A 137 -3.47 23.53 8.09
CA LYS A 137 -4.24 24.30 9.06
C LYS A 137 -3.62 24.01 10.42
N LYS A 138 -3.05 25.05 11.06
CA LYS A 138 -2.60 24.95 12.46
C LYS A 138 -3.83 24.72 13.32
N THR A 139 -4.02 23.49 13.79
CA THR A 139 -5.07 23.16 14.74
C THR A 139 -4.66 23.68 16.11
N ILE A 140 -5.40 24.63 16.64
CA ILE A 140 -5.18 25.15 18.01
C ILE A 140 -5.82 24.14 18.96
N TYR A 141 -4.99 23.36 19.64
CA TYR A 141 -5.46 22.44 20.67
C TYR A 141 -5.85 23.19 21.93
N LYS A 142 -7.12 23.17 22.31
CA LYS A 142 -7.54 23.57 23.65
C LYS A 142 -7.06 22.53 24.65
N LYS A 143 -6.24 22.96 25.62
CA LYS A 143 -5.73 22.10 26.68
C LYS A 143 -6.93 21.66 27.55
N ARG A 144 -7.29 20.37 27.52
CA ARG A 144 -8.34 19.81 28.38
C ARG A 144 -7.85 19.79 29.83
N GLN A 145 -8.73 20.20 30.74
CA GLN A 145 -8.41 20.31 32.18
C GLN A 145 -8.44 18.96 32.91
N ASP A 146 -9.28 18.02 32.48
CA ASP A 146 -9.36 16.67 33.10
C ASP A 146 -8.66 15.63 32.27
N ARG A 147 -7.65 14.98 32.87
CA ARG A 147 -6.83 13.92 32.27
C ARG A 147 -6.77 12.66 33.13
N LYS A 148 -7.68 12.49 34.08
CA LYS A 148 -7.70 11.35 35.00
C LYS A 148 -7.79 10.01 34.25
N PHE A 149 -8.52 9.98 33.13
CA PHE A 149 -8.65 8.78 32.28
C PHE A 149 -7.33 8.32 31.64
N LEU A 150 -6.29 9.18 31.60
CA LEU A 150 -4.97 8.85 31.04
C LEU A 150 -4.01 8.21 32.05
N VAL A 151 -4.34 8.20 33.33
CA VAL A 151 -3.44 7.66 34.37
C VAL A 151 -3.28 6.16 34.18
N GLY A 152 -2.03 5.70 33.96
CA GLY A 152 -1.70 4.30 33.68
C GLY A 152 -2.21 3.78 32.31
N ARG A 153 -2.53 4.71 31.39
CA ARG A 153 -3.06 4.37 30.05
C ARG A 153 -2.36 5.14 28.92
N LEU A 154 -1.16 5.65 29.17
CA LEU A 154 -0.37 6.32 28.14
C LEU A 154 0.20 5.30 27.14
N TYR A 155 0.68 5.77 26.00
CA TYR A 155 1.31 4.92 25.01
C TYR A 155 2.58 4.23 25.53
N THR A 156 3.30 4.88 26.44
CA THR A 156 4.44 4.28 27.16
C THR A 156 4.00 3.12 28.06
N ASP A 157 2.85 3.26 28.74
CA ASP A 157 2.28 2.20 29.57
C ASP A 157 1.83 1.02 28.69
N TYR A 158 1.25 1.31 27.51
CA TYR A 158 0.92 0.31 26.49
C TYR A 158 2.14 -0.47 26.06
N GLN A 159 3.26 0.17 25.70
CA GLN A 159 4.48 -0.50 25.27
C GLN A 159 5.01 -1.44 26.35
N SER A 160 5.13 -0.93 27.57
CA SER A 160 5.60 -1.72 28.72
C SER A 160 4.68 -2.93 28.99
N TYR A 161 3.37 -2.75 28.83
CA TYR A 161 2.38 -3.80 29.07
C TYR A 161 2.43 -4.89 27.98
N VAL A 162 2.55 -4.50 26.72
CA VAL A 162 2.68 -5.45 25.59
C VAL A 162 3.96 -6.27 25.71
N GLU A 163 5.08 -5.64 26.08
CA GLU A 163 6.35 -6.31 26.24
C GLU A 163 6.34 -7.29 27.44
N SER A 164 5.72 -6.90 28.56
CA SER A 164 5.70 -7.74 29.78
C SER A 164 4.83 -8.98 29.67
N GLU A 165 3.74 -8.91 28.91
CA GLU A 165 2.72 -9.96 28.79
C GLU A 165 2.76 -10.70 27.44
N GLU A 166 3.72 -10.35 26.55
CA GLU A 166 3.87 -10.90 25.19
C GLU A 166 2.57 -10.87 24.36
N ILE A 167 1.79 -9.75 24.50
CA ILE A 167 0.47 -9.66 23.91
C ILE A 167 0.54 -9.38 22.41
N THR A 168 -0.13 -10.21 21.64
CA THR A 168 -0.24 -10.08 20.18
C THR A 168 -1.63 -9.66 19.70
N HIS A 169 -2.65 -9.70 20.60
CA HIS A 169 -4.05 -9.45 20.28
C HIS A 169 -4.43 -8.02 20.65
N ILE A 170 -4.34 -7.12 19.66
CA ILE A 170 -4.57 -5.69 19.83
C ILE A 170 -5.70 -5.27 18.90
N LEU A 171 -6.68 -4.57 19.49
CA LEU A 171 -7.74 -3.87 18.79
C LEU A 171 -7.37 -2.39 18.67
N GLN A 172 -7.35 -1.85 17.46
CA GLN A 172 -7.26 -0.40 17.26
C GLN A 172 -8.65 0.18 17.01
N MET A 173 -8.97 1.27 17.69
CA MET A 173 -10.28 1.92 17.61
C MET A 173 -10.13 3.40 17.25
N ASP A 174 -11.05 3.90 16.42
CA ASP A 174 -11.11 5.30 15.99
C ASP A 174 -12.52 5.67 15.48
N THR A 175 -12.77 6.94 15.24
CA THR A 175 -14.03 7.44 14.69
C THR A 175 -13.80 8.11 13.34
N VAL A 176 -14.58 7.72 12.34
CA VAL A 176 -14.58 8.31 11.00
C VAL A 176 -15.88 9.07 10.77
N TYR A 177 -15.78 10.31 10.31
CA TYR A 177 -16.92 11.17 9.96
C TYR A 177 -16.51 12.23 8.94
N ASN A 178 -17.46 12.81 8.24
CA ASN A 178 -17.22 13.91 7.31
C ASN A 178 -17.68 15.25 7.91
N ASP A 179 -18.85 15.28 8.56
CA ASP A 179 -19.39 16.46 9.22
C ASP A 179 -19.51 16.19 10.73
N ILE A 180 -18.85 17.03 11.52
CA ILE A 180 -18.91 16.94 12.99
C ILE A 180 -20.26 17.37 13.58
N SER A 181 -21.06 18.10 12.81
CA SER A 181 -22.35 18.64 13.29
C SER A 181 -23.51 17.69 13.00
N ASN A 182 -23.46 17.01 11.86
CA ASN A 182 -24.58 16.23 11.34
C ASN A 182 -24.30 14.72 11.25
N GLY A 183 -23.04 14.28 11.42
CA GLY A 183 -22.68 12.87 11.23
C GLY A 183 -22.92 12.38 9.79
N PRO A 184 -23.14 11.09 9.55
CA PRO A 184 -23.04 9.98 10.54
C PRO A 184 -21.61 9.79 11.06
N PHE A 185 -21.51 9.17 12.22
CA PHE A 185 -20.24 8.83 12.85
C PHE A 185 -20.02 7.33 12.78
N ILE A 186 -18.88 6.92 12.30
CA ILE A 186 -18.53 5.52 12.12
C ILE A 186 -17.42 5.19 13.11
N GLN A 187 -17.75 4.44 14.14
CA GLN A 187 -16.76 3.88 15.05
C GLN A 187 -16.13 2.66 14.40
N THR A 188 -14.84 2.68 14.21
CA THR A 188 -14.09 1.64 13.53
C THR A 188 -13.22 0.85 14.48
N PHE A 189 -13.17 -0.46 14.29
CA PHE A 189 -12.40 -1.40 15.08
C PHE A 189 -11.54 -2.26 14.15
N LYS A 190 -10.24 -2.24 14.34
CA LYS A 190 -9.34 -3.09 13.57
C LYS A 190 -8.62 -4.09 14.46
N PHE A 191 -8.83 -5.35 14.19
CA PHE A 191 -8.03 -6.46 14.73
C PHE A 191 -6.72 -6.55 13.97
N ILE A 192 -5.61 -6.15 14.61
CA ILE A 192 -4.30 -6.05 13.95
C ILE A 192 -3.86 -7.40 13.43
N LYS A 193 -3.97 -8.43 14.25
CA LYS A 193 -3.55 -9.80 13.93
C LYS A 193 -4.17 -10.34 12.64
N TYR A 194 -5.45 -10.04 12.42
CA TYR A 194 -6.21 -10.57 11.28
C TYR A 194 -6.37 -9.56 10.13
N GLY A 195 -6.04 -8.30 10.37
CA GLY A 195 -6.31 -7.23 9.43
C GLY A 195 -7.80 -7.03 9.13
N LEU A 196 -8.69 -7.48 10.01
CA LEU A 196 -10.14 -7.34 9.89
C LEU A 196 -10.59 -6.00 10.43
N LEU A 197 -11.55 -5.39 9.72
CA LEU A 197 -12.21 -4.15 10.12
C LEU A 197 -13.66 -4.46 10.50
N PHE A 198 -14.08 -3.97 11.65
CA PHE A 198 -15.48 -3.86 12.06
C PHE A 198 -15.84 -2.38 12.20
N ALA A 199 -17.11 -2.06 12.08
CA ALA A 199 -17.57 -0.72 12.29
C ALA A 199 -18.99 -0.68 12.83
N VAL A 200 -19.26 0.30 13.67
CA VAL A 200 -20.58 0.60 14.23
C VAL A 200 -21.03 1.98 13.79
N TYR A 201 -22.26 2.08 13.33
CA TYR A 201 -22.91 3.31 12.91
C TYR A 201 -23.47 4.06 14.12
N HIS A 202 -23.21 5.35 14.23
CA HIS A 202 -23.76 6.20 15.24
C HIS A 202 -24.32 7.50 14.63
N ASP A 203 -25.43 8.00 15.15
CA ASP A 203 -25.99 9.31 14.80
C ASP A 203 -25.29 10.43 15.57
N THR A 204 -24.71 10.13 16.73
CA THR A 204 -23.98 11.07 17.57
C THR A 204 -22.57 10.58 17.89
N LYS A 205 -21.73 11.49 18.42
CA LYS A 205 -20.33 11.22 18.74
C LYS A 205 -20.09 11.57 20.22
N THR A 206 -20.71 10.83 21.11
CA THR A 206 -20.54 10.99 22.55
C THR A 206 -19.65 9.87 23.13
N ALA A 207 -19.20 10.05 24.38
CA ALA A 207 -18.45 9.00 25.05
C ALA A 207 -19.34 7.75 25.31
N ALA A 208 -20.62 7.93 25.54
CA ALA A 208 -21.58 6.83 25.68
C ALA A 208 -21.71 6.04 24.38
N ASP A 209 -21.83 6.71 23.23
CA ASP A 209 -21.90 6.02 21.92
C ASP A 209 -20.68 5.13 21.69
N MET A 210 -19.48 5.58 22.08
CA MET A 210 -18.26 4.81 21.92
C MET A 210 -18.18 3.60 22.85
N VAL A 211 -18.73 3.70 24.04
CA VAL A 211 -18.90 2.56 24.97
C VAL A 211 -19.91 1.56 24.42
N ASP A 212 -21.05 2.05 23.94
CA ASP A 212 -22.11 1.22 23.35
C ASP A 212 -21.62 0.47 22.11
N GLY A 213 -20.89 1.13 21.21
CA GLY A 213 -20.35 0.48 20.04
C GLY A 213 -19.32 -0.61 20.37
N LEU A 214 -18.51 -0.41 21.42
CA LEU A 214 -17.62 -1.44 21.92
C LEU A 214 -18.40 -2.61 22.56
N ALA A 215 -19.53 -2.33 23.24
CA ALA A 215 -20.41 -3.36 23.79
C ALA A 215 -21.13 -4.16 22.69
N VAL A 216 -21.53 -3.52 21.59
CA VAL A 216 -22.06 -4.19 20.40
C VAL A 216 -21.04 -5.17 19.82
N LEU A 217 -19.78 -4.75 19.66
CA LEU A 217 -18.72 -5.63 19.17
C LEU A 217 -18.48 -6.81 20.12
N ASP A 218 -18.45 -6.57 21.44
CA ASP A 218 -18.33 -7.61 22.48
C ASP A 218 -19.49 -8.62 22.42
N SER A 219 -20.72 -8.14 22.21
CA SER A 219 -21.90 -8.96 22.05
C SER A 219 -21.85 -9.85 20.79
N ILE A 220 -21.38 -9.31 19.68
CA ILE A 220 -21.26 -10.04 18.41
C ILE A 220 -20.22 -11.18 18.53
N LEU A 221 -19.07 -10.92 19.13
CA LEU A 221 -18.00 -11.89 19.28
C LEU A 221 -18.24 -12.88 20.43
N GLY A 222 -18.99 -12.46 21.42
CA GLY A 222 -19.15 -13.17 22.68
C GLY A 222 -17.96 -12.97 23.62
N LYS A 223 -18.24 -13.04 24.93
CA LYS A 223 -17.32 -12.67 26.01
C LYS A 223 -15.94 -13.32 25.89
N SER A 224 -15.88 -14.63 25.68
CA SER A 224 -14.62 -15.39 25.64
C SER A 224 -13.74 -14.99 24.46
N LEU A 225 -14.33 -14.88 23.27
CA LEU A 225 -13.58 -14.52 22.06
C LEU A 225 -13.12 -13.05 22.09
N PHE A 226 -13.99 -12.17 22.60
CA PHE A 226 -13.63 -10.75 22.75
C PHE A 226 -12.45 -10.56 23.70
N GLU A 227 -12.46 -11.20 24.87
CA GLU A 227 -11.35 -11.13 25.84
C GLU A 227 -10.03 -11.65 25.26
N GLN A 228 -10.12 -12.69 24.43
CA GLN A 228 -8.95 -13.25 23.75
C GLN A 228 -8.43 -12.33 22.65
N GLU A 229 -9.28 -11.82 21.78
CA GLU A 229 -8.88 -11.13 20.54
C GLU A 229 -8.78 -9.61 20.69
N ALA A 230 -9.41 -9.03 21.71
CA ALA A 230 -9.39 -7.60 22.03
C ALA A 230 -8.83 -7.33 23.43
N HIS A 231 -7.79 -8.06 23.82
CA HIS A 231 -7.18 -7.93 25.14
C HIS A 231 -6.75 -6.49 25.44
N ILE A 232 -6.24 -5.80 24.42
CA ILE A 232 -5.90 -4.39 24.45
C ILE A 232 -6.71 -3.64 23.38
N THR A 233 -7.27 -2.49 23.77
CA THR A 233 -7.87 -1.51 22.87
C THR A 233 -7.01 -0.24 22.85
N LEU A 234 -6.45 0.11 21.69
CA LEU A 234 -5.63 1.29 21.47
C LEU A 234 -6.45 2.36 20.71
N THR A 235 -6.61 3.54 21.28
CA THR A 235 -7.35 4.64 20.69
C THR A 235 -6.62 5.98 20.78
N ASP A 236 -7.17 7.05 20.23
CA ASP A 236 -6.64 8.38 20.41
C ASP A 236 -7.22 9.06 21.67
N ARG A 237 -6.77 10.32 21.92
CA ARG A 237 -7.27 11.12 23.04
C ARG A 237 -8.46 11.98 22.63
N GLY A 238 -9.31 11.51 21.72
CA GLY A 238 -10.54 12.17 21.33
C GLY A 238 -11.51 12.35 22.50
N GLY A 239 -12.40 13.35 22.39
CA GLY A 239 -13.37 13.63 23.45
C GLY A 239 -14.36 12.50 23.69
N GLU A 240 -14.62 11.77 22.66
CA GLU A 240 -15.47 10.60 22.62
C GLU A 240 -14.86 9.39 23.32
N PHE A 241 -13.56 9.33 23.50
CA PHE A 241 -12.87 8.20 24.13
C PHE A 241 -12.44 8.46 25.57
N THR A 242 -13.05 9.43 26.24
CA THR A 242 -12.64 9.83 27.61
C THR A 242 -13.18 8.92 28.70
N ASP A 243 -14.17 8.09 28.40
CA ASP A 243 -14.77 7.15 29.36
C ASP A 243 -14.08 5.79 29.35
N ALA A 244 -12.81 5.78 29.74
CA ALA A 244 -12.00 4.56 29.75
C ALA A 244 -12.59 3.48 30.68
N GLU A 245 -13.18 3.87 31.79
CA GLU A 245 -13.66 2.93 32.79
C GLU A 245 -14.82 2.05 32.25
N HIS A 246 -15.82 2.66 31.60
CA HIS A 246 -16.93 1.91 31.02
C HIS A 246 -16.53 1.19 29.71
N MET A 247 -15.53 1.68 29.00
CA MET A 247 -14.93 0.92 27.88
C MET A 247 -14.22 -0.34 28.37
N GLU A 248 -13.52 -0.29 29.51
CA GLU A 248 -12.77 -1.43 30.05
C GLU A 248 -13.64 -2.47 30.74
N LYS A 249 -14.79 -2.09 31.28
CA LYS A 249 -15.66 -2.92 32.10
C LYS A 249 -17.01 -3.15 31.45
N ARG A 250 -17.58 -4.31 31.70
CA ARG A 250 -18.99 -4.64 31.39
C ARG A 250 -19.87 -4.26 32.58
N ASP A 251 -21.18 -4.29 32.37
CA ASP A 251 -22.18 -4.00 33.43
C ASP A 251 -22.10 -4.99 34.59
N ASP A 252 -21.63 -6.21 34.34
CA ASP A 252 -21.38 -7.23 35.36
C ASP A 252 -20.09 -6.99 36.17
N GLY A 253 -19.37 -5.90 35.91
CA GLY A 253 -18.11 -5.55 36.54
C GLY A 253 -16.90 -6.32 36.03
N THR A 254 -17.07 -7.28 35.12
CA THR A 254 -15.95 -8.00 34.52
C THR A 254 -15.19 -7.14 33.54
N ARG A 255 -13.86 -7.36 33.44
CA ARG A 255 -13.05 -6.60 32.50
C ARG A 255 -13.28 -7.11 31.08
N ARG A 256 -13.57 -6.17 30.16
CA ARG A 256 -13.72 -6.42 28.73
C ARG A 256 -12.39 -6.36 28.01
N THR A 257 -11.65 -5.28 28.23
CA THR A 257 -10.37 -4.97 27.55
C THR A 257 -9.53 -4.06 28.44
N ARG A 258 -8.28 -3.76 28.03
CA ARG A 258 -7.49 -2.65 28.56
C ARG A 258 -7.39 -1.55 27.52
N VAL A 259 -7.78 -0.33 27.89
CA VAL A 259 -7.75 0.83 27.00
C VAL A 259 -6.43 1.60 27.18
N PHE A 260 -5.74 1.86 26.07
CA PHE A 260 -4.57 2.72 26.04
C PHE A 260 -4.75 3.83 25.00
N TYR A 261 -4.02 4.93 25.18
CA TYR A 261 -4.16 6.12 24.38
C TYR A 261 -2.85 6.45 23.65
N CYS A 262 -2.94 6.66 22.35
CA CYS A 262 -1.85 7.18 21.54
C CYS A 262 -1.45 8.60 21.98
N ASP A 263 -0.21 8.96 21.72
CA ASP A 263 0.26 10.31 21.93
C ASP A 263 -0.37 11.30 20.94
N PRO A 264 -0.60 12.55 21.37
CA PRO A 264 -1.16 13.56 20.49
C PRO A 264 -0.30 13.76 19.25
N MET A 265 -0.92 13.80 18.07
CA MET A 265 -0.26 14.02 16.78
C MET A 265 0.72 12.91 16.34
N GLN A 266 0.69 11.76 16.98
CA GLN A 266 1.48 10.58 16.62
C GLN A 266 0.61 9.54 15.89
N SER A 267 0.17 9.89 14.67
CA SER A 267 -0.70 9.05 13.86
C SER A 267 -0.09 7.69 13.53
N GLY A 268 1.23 7.64 13.43
CA GLY A 268 1.96 6.39 13.19
C GLY A 268 1.74 5.30 14.26
N GLN A 269 1.35 5.67 15.48
CA GLN A 269 1.03 4.71 16.55
C GLN A 269 -0.25 3.88 16.25
N LYS A 270 -1.14 4.37 15.37
CA LYS A 270 -2.30 3.66 14.81
C LYS A 270 -2.19 3.45 13.29
N GLY A 271 -0.99 3.39 12.74
CA GLY A 271 -0.75 3.35 11.31
C GLY A 271 -1.48 2.22 10.59
N SER A 272 -1.71 1.09 11.27
CA SER A 272 -2.47 -0.02 10.71
C SER A 272 -3.93 0.33 10.45
N LEU A 273 -4.61 0.98 11.41
CA LEU A 273 -5.99 1.45 11.26
C LEU A 273 -6.08 2.62 10.26
N GLU A 274 -5.12 3.54 10.27
CA GLU A 274 -5.09 4.65 9.31
C GLU A 274 -4.96 4.17 7.86
N ASN A 275 -4.19 3.13 7.61
CA ASN A 275 -4.14 2.49 6.30
C ASN A 275 -5.52 1.95 5.90
N MET A 276 -6.25 1.36 6.83
CA MET A 276 -7.60 0.85 6.60
C MET A 276 -8.59 1.99 6.37
N HIS A 277 -8.45 3.12 7.07
CA HIS A 277 -9.26 4.32 6.82
C HIS A 277 -9.03 4.88 5.41
N ARG A 278 -7.84 4.79 4.85
CA ARG A 278 -7.61 5.16 3.44
C ARG A 278 -8.43 4.29 2.49
N GLU A 279 -8.56 3.00 2.77
CA GLU A 279 -9.41 2.11 1.99
C GLU A 279 -10.89 2.41 2.21
N LEU A 280 -11.29 2.67 3.46
CA LEU A 280 -12.65 3.08 3.79
C LEU A 280 -13.03 4.38 3.07
N ARG A 281 -12.11 5.35 3.02
CA ARG A 281 -12.30 6.63 2.33
C ARG A 281 -12.39 6.51 0.80
N TYR A 282 -12.00 5.40 0.25
CA TYR A 282 -12.23 5.10 -1.15
C TYR A 282 -13.71 4.76 -1.44
N ILE A 283 -14.37 4.07 -0.50
CA ILE A 283 -15.81 3.75 -0.58
C ILE A 283 -16.65 4.90 -0.03
N LEU A 284 -16.23 5.50 1.08
CA LEU A 284 -16.87 6.60 1.79
C LEU A 284 -15.99 7.87 1.70
N PRO A 285 -16.02 8.59 0.58
CA PRO A 285 -15.10 9.69 0.32
C PRO A 285 -15.30 10.86 1.27
N ASN A 286 -14.21 11.59 1.53
CA ASN A 286 -14.26 12.87 2.23
C ASN A 286 -15.04 13.92 1.40
N GLU A 287 -15.52 14.96 2.05
CA GLU A 287 -16.17 16.14 1.41
C GLU A 287 -17.55 15.83 0.78
N VAL A 288 -18.11 14.64 1.03
CA VAL A 288 -19.46 14.25 0.59
C VAL A 288 -20.30 13.94 1.82
N ASP A 289 -21.57 14.31 1.83
CA ASP A 289 -22.48 13.82 2.85
C ASP A 289 -22.64 12.31 2.68
N LEU A 290 -22.26 11.55 3.71
CA LEU A 290 -22.27 10.09 3.65
C LEU A 290 -23.68 9.52 3.52
N ARG A 291 -24.71 10.22 4.01
CA ARG A 291 -26.10 9.82 3.84
C ARG A 291 -26.56 9.96 2.38
N SER A 292 -26.05 10.99 1.68
CA SER A 292 -26.39 11.20 0.26
C SER A 292 -25.87 10.11 -0.67
N ILE A 293 -24.83 9.39 -0.26
CA ILE A 293 -24.26 8.24 -1.00
C ILE A 293 -24.79 6.88 -0.50
N GLY A 294 -25.84 6.91 0.36
CA GLY A 294 -26.54 5.71 0.81
C GLY A 294 -26.06 5.13 2.15
N LEU A 295 -25.18 5.80 2.90
CA LEU A 295 -24.79 5.40 4.25
C LEU A 295 -25.80 5.93 5.28
N THR A 296 -26.90 5.23 5.49
CA THR A 296 -28.01 5.67 6.34
C THR A 296 -28.15 4.89 7.64
N ASP A 297 -27.58 3.70 7.72
CA ASP A 297 -27.76 2.78 8.83
C ASP A 297 -26.60 1.77 8.95
N GLN A 298 -26.69 0.90 9.97
CA GLN A 298 -25.70 -0.16 10.20
C GLN A 298 -25.64 -1.16 9.01
N THR A 299 -26.76 -1.42 8.33
CA THR A 299 -26.81 -2.38 7.23
C THR A 299 -26.00 -1.89 6.03
N SER A 300 -26.18 -0.62 5.65
CA SER A 300 -25.41 0.02 4.58
C SER A 300 -23.92 0.11 4.93
N LEU A 301 -23.58 0.36 6.20
CA LEU A 301 -22.22 0.32 6.69
C LEU A 301 -21.61 -1.08 6.58
N ASN A 302 -22.34 -2.13 6.96
CA ASN A 302 -21.87 -3.51 6.87
C ASN A 302 -21.53 -3.92 5.44
N VAL A 303 -22.26 -3.44 4.44
CA VAL A 303 -21.95 -3.65 3.03
C VAL A 303 -20.59 -3.03 2.69
N ALA A 304 -20.36 -1.78 3.07
CA ALA A 304 -19.07 -1.09 2.83
C ALA A 304 -17.91 -1.82 3.52
N ILE A 305 -18.07 -2.24 4.76
CA ILE A 305 -17.06 -2.97 5.53
C ILE A 305 -16.79 -4.36 4.91
N SER A 306 -17.82 -5.04 4.42
CA SER A 306 -17.67 -6.36 3.78
C SER A 306 -16.81 -6.26 2.50
N HIS A 307 -16.94 -5.20 1.71
CA HIS A 307 -16.08 -4.94 0.54
C HIS A 307 -14.61 -4.79 0.94
N ILE A 308 -14.33 -4.05 2.02
CA ILE A 308 -12.97 -3.89 2.52
C ILE A 308 -12.42 -5.22 3.03
N ASN A 309 -13.22 -5.97 3.78
CA ASN A 309 -12.82 -7.23 4.37
C ASN A 309 -12.65 -8.36 3.34
N SER A 310 -13.39 -8.34 2.24
CA SER A 310 -13.27 -9.32 1.15
C SER A 310 -12.10 -9.03 0.20
N SER A 311 -11.52 -7.81 0.24
CA SER A 311 -10.37 -7.47 -0.59
C SER A 311 -9.14 -8.28 -0.21
N ALA A 312 -8.41 -8.79 -1.22
CA ALA A 312 -7.17 -9.53 -1.00
C ALA A 312 -6.11 -8.64 -0.34
N LYS A 313 -5.48 -9.14 0.71
CA LYS A 313 -4.38 -8.47 1.45
C LYS A 313 -3.29 -9.47 1.77
N GLU A 314 -2.03 -9.04 1.69
CA GLU A 314 -0.87 -9.89 1.86
C GLU A 314 -0.92 -10.72 3.16
N HIS A 315 -1.14 -10.07 4.29
CA HIS A 315 -1.21 -10.74 5.60
C HIS A 315 -2.45 -11.60 5.85
N ARG A 316 -3.49 -11.53 4.98
CA ARG A 316 -4.66 -12.43 5.04
C ARG A 316 -4.44 -13.71 4.24
N MET A 317 -3.60 -13.66 3.22
CA MET A 317 -3.30 -14.83 2.37
C MET A 317 -2.51 -15.90 3.15
N GLU A 318 -1.79 -15.49 4.20
CA GLU A 318 -0.97 -16.40 5.02
C GLU A 318 -1.75 -17.11 6.15
N ASN A 319 -3.03 -16.73 6.42
CA ASN A 319 -3.81 -17.26 7.53
C ASN A 319 -5.13 -17.94 7.08
N PRO A 320 -5.16 -19.27 6.93
CA PRO A 320 -6.35 -20.02 6.49
C PRO A 320 -7.51 -20.06 7.52
N HIS A 321 -7.29 -19.64 8.78
CA HIS A 321 -8.33 -19.62 9.82
C HIS A 321 -9.33 -18.45 9.72
N LEU A 322 -9.14 -17.54 8.76
CA LEU A 322 -10.01 -16.37 8.55
C LEU A 322 -11.41 -16.69 8.01
N SER A 323 -11.63 -17.91 7.49
CA SER A 323 -12.95 -18.34 7.03
C SER A 323 -13.98 -18.43 8.17
N TYR A 324 -13.52 -18.66 9.40
CA TYR A 324 -14.40 -18.84 10.56
C TYR A 324 -14.96 -17.50 11.09
N VAL A 325 -14.13 -16.46 11.15
CA VAL A 325 -14.55 -15.13 11.63
C VAL A 325 -15.44 -14.42 10.61
N SER A 326 -15.21 -14.64 9.32
CA SER A 326 -16.07 -14.06 8.26
C SER A 326 -17.45 -14.71 8.19
N SER A 327 -17.63 -15.93 8.71
CA SER A 327 -18.93 -16.59 8.77
C SER A 327 -19.80 -16.08 9.92
N CYS A 328 -19.20 -15.63 11.03
CA CYS A 328 -19.93 -15.05 12.16
C CYS A 328 -20.51 -13.66 11.88
N VAL A 329 -20.01 -12.96 10.85
CA VAL A 329 -20.46 -11.60 10.48
C VAL A 329 -21.55 -11.61 9.40
N ARG A 330 -21.87 -12.79 8.81
CA ARG A 330 -22.91 -12.92 7.75
C ARG A 330 -24.30 -13.28 8.27
N ASN A 331 -24.45 -13.52 9.54
CA ASN A 331 -25.72 -13.73 10.22
C ASN A 331 -26.02 -12.55 11.13
#